data_4960dfdd465a7ede166c3cb7aa94f9d2
#
_entry.id   4960dfdd465a7ede166c3cb7aa94f9d2
#
_cell.length_a   1.000
_cell.length_b   1.000
_cell.length_c   1.000
_cell.angle_alpha   90.00
_cell.angle_beta   90.00
_cell.angle_gamma   90.00
#
_symmetry.space_group_name_H-M   'P 1'
#
loop_
_entity.id
_entity.type
_entity.pdbx_description
1 polymer ?
#
loop_
_entity_poly.entity_id
_entity_poly.type
_entity_poly.pdbx_seq_one_letter_code
_entity_poly.pdbx_strand_id
1 'polypeptide(L)'
;MENNYRGVPIEIDGRPLFFRFGFNALCALENALGTSTSNVTFASVKAQRAFVWAGLQHEKNPPTLAEVGEWLTPYLKDQKRLGEILEAAATAYAAAFPEDESKNAEAVTVGESNA
;
A
#
# COMPACT_ATOMS: atom_id res chain seq x y z
N MET A 1 -6.86 -1.43 -16.39
CA MET A 1 -5.53 -0.99 -16.42
C MET A 1 -5.38 0.39 -15.84
N GLU A 2 -5.87 1.38 -16.49
CA GLU A 2 -5.79 2.71 -15.91
C GLU A 2 -6.56 2.85 -14.63
N ASN A 3 -7.60 2.05 -14.49
CA ASN A 3 -8.44 2.17 -13.31
C ASN A 3 -7.69 1.94 -12.03
N ASN A 4 -6.86 0.89 -12.01
CA ASN A 4 -6.09 0.60 -10.80
C ASN A 4 -5.02 1.64 -10.56
N TYR A 5 -4.51 2.22 -11.64
CA TYR A 5 -3.55 3.29 -11.52
C TYR A 5 -4.17 4.51 -10.82
N ARG A 6 -5.46 4.74 -11.03
CA ARG A 6 -6.15 5.84 -10.38
C ARG A 6 -6.51 5.56 -8.95
N GLY A 7 -6.38 4.32 -8.54
CA GLY A 7 -6.62 3.98 -7.17
C GLY A 7 -7.61 2.85 -7.01
N VAL A 8 -7.56 2.24 -5.85
CA VAL A 8 -8.44 1.14 -5.48
C VAL A 8 -9.36 1.65 -4.38
N PRO A 9 -10.68 1.62 -4.60
CA PRO A 9 -11.61 2.15 -3.60
C PRO A 9 -11.68 1.25 -2.37
N ILE A 10 -11.82 1.89 -1.23
CA ILE A 10 -11.98 1.20 0.05
C ILE A 10 -12.73 2.11 0.99
N GLU A 11 -13.47 1.53 1.91
CA GLU A 11 -14.10 2.29 2.98
C GLU A 11 -13.44 1.93 4.28
N ILE A 12 -13.00 2.94 5.02
CA ILE A 12 -12.39 2.74 6.33
C ILE A 12 -13.13 3.61 7.33
N ASP A 13 -13.77 2.95 8.29
CA ASP A 13 -14.47 3.63 9.37
C ASP A 13 -15.49 4.64 8.81
N GLY A 14 -16.24 4.23 7.80
CA GLY A 14 -17.25 5.06 7.18
C GLY A 14 -16.75 6.06 6.18
N ARG A 15 -15.45 6.11 5.91
CA ARG A 15 -14.86 7.05 4.98
C ARG A 15 -14.62 6.39 3.63
N PRO A 16 -15.22 6.91 2.55
CA PRO A 16 -14.89 6.41 1.21
C PRO A 16 -13.55 6.97 0.77
N LEU A 17 -12.61 6.10 0.48
CA LEU A 17 -11.25 6.49 0.18
C LEU A 17 -10.75 5.70 -1.03
N PHE A 18 -9.60 6.09 -1.56
CA PHE A 18 -8.91 5.37 -2.61
C PHE A 18 -7.46 5.16 -2.19
N PHE A 19 -6.98 3.94 -2.32
CA PHE A 19 -5.54 3.69 -2.20
C PHE A 19 -4.89 3.93 -3.55
N ARG A 20 -3.81 4.66 -3.53
CA ARG A 20 -3.05 4.93 -4.74
C ARG A 20 -1.59 5.07 -4.37
N PHE A 21 -0.74 4.32 -5.06
CA PHE A 21 0.70 4.39 -4.82
C PHE A 21 1.38 4.95 -6.06
N GLY A 22 2.16 5.99 -5.84
CA GLY A 22 3.05 6.53 -6.82
C GLY A 22 4.39 6.70 -6.15
N PHE A 23 5.31 7.37 -6.83
CA PHE A 23 6.66 7.50 -6.33
C PHE A 23 6.70 8.17 -4.96
N ASN A 24 5.92 9.23 -4.79
CA ASN A 24 5.92 9.95 -3.52
C ASN A 24 5.35 9.12 -2.39
N ALA A 25 4.34 8.31 -2.67
CA ALA A 25 3.77 7.42 -1.65
C ALA A 25 4.80 6.40 -1.21
N LEU A 26 5.59 5.88 -2.16
CA LEU A 26 6.62 4.90 -1.83
C LEU A 26 7.73 5.54 -1.00
N CYS A 27 8.10 6.77 -1.32
CA CYS A 27 9.08 7.50 -0.52
C CYS A 27 8.55 7.73 0.90
N ALA A 28 7.28 8.09 1.02
CA ALA A 28 6.67 8.31 2.33
C ALA A 28 6.68 7.01 3.15
N LEU A 29 6.39 5.90 2.50
CA LEU A 29 6.38 4.60 3.16
C LEU A 29 7.78 4.26 3.70
N GLU A 30 8.80 4.44 2.86
CA GLU A 30 10.17 4.15 3.29
C GLU A 30 10.60 5.06 4.43
N ASN A 31 10.22 6.34 4.37
CA ASN A 31 10.54 7.27 5.45
C ASN A 31 9.88 6.85 6.75
N ALA A 32 8.61 6.45 6.68
CA ALA A 32 7.88 6.06 7.89
C ALA A 32 8.47 4.81 8.52
N LEU A 33 9.00 3.90 7.73
CA LEU A 33 9.51 2.63 8.23
C LEU A 33 11.02 2.62 8.41
N GLY A 34 11.71 3.62 7.86
CA GLY A 34 13.16 3.70 7.99
C GLY A 34 13.91 2.64 7.21
N THR A 35 13.29 2.11 6.16
CA THR A 35 13.91 1.05 5.36
C THR A 35 13.36 1.13 3.94
N SER A 36 14.03 0.47 3.01
CA SER A 36 13.57 0.45 1.63
C SER A 36 12.35 -0.45 1.49
N THR A 37 11.57 -0.22 0.44
CA THR A 37 10.36 -1.01 0.21
C THR A 37 10.67 -2.49 0.00
N SER A 38 11.86 -2.81 -0.49
CA SER A 38 12.24 -4.20 -0.70
C SER A 38 12.40 -4.96 0.60
N ASN A 39 12.55 -4.26 1.72
CA ASN A 39 12.73 -4.88 3.03
C ASN A 39 11.48 -4.81 3.91
N VAL A 40 10.39 -4.26 3.36
CA VAL A 40 9.17 -4.10 4.15
C VAL A 40 8.44 -5.43 4.23
N THR A 41 8.01 -5.77 5.43
CA THR A 41 7.09 -6.88 5.64
C THR A 41 5.86 -6.33 6.33
N PHE A 42 4.71 -6.89 6.05
CA PHE A 42 3.46 -6.41 6.60
C PHE A 42 2.96 -7.28 7.76
N ALA A 43 3.91 -7.97 8.40
CA ALA A 43 3.60 -8.77 9.57
C ALA A 43 3.40 -7.91 10.82
N SER A 44 3.96 -6.70 10.85
CA SER A 44 3.84 -5.84 12.04
C SER A 44 2.74 -4.81 11.82
N VAL A 45 2.11 -4.41 12.94
CA VAL A 45 1.06 -3.37 12.87
C VAL A 45 1.65 -2.04 12.47
N LYS A 46 2.89 -1.78 12.82
CA LYS A 46 3.55 -0.55 12.41
C LYS A 46 3.63 -0.47 10.88
N ALA A 47 4.03 -1.57 10.25
CA ALA A 47 4.13 -1.63 8.80
C ALA A 47 2.75 -1.55 8.16
N GLN A 48 1.74 -2.20 8.75
CA GLN A 48 0.39 -2.16 8.23
C GLN A 48 -0.17 -0.75 8.25
N ARG A 49 0.02 -0.04 9.37
CA ARG A 49 -0.45 1.35 9.47
C ARG A 49 0.25 2.23 8.46
N ALA A 50 1.56 2.09 8.33
CA ALA A 50 2.32 2.90 7.39
C ALA A 50 1.91 2.64 5.95
N PHE A 51 1.62 1.37 5.62
CA PHE A 51 1.21 0.98 4.29
C PHE A 51 -0.13 1.63 3.91
N VAL A 52 -1.11 1.53 4.80
CA VAL A 52 -2.42 2.16 4.58
C VAL A 52 -2.25 3.68 4.45
N TRP A 53 -1.50 4.26 5.38
CA TRP A 53 -1.26 5.70 5.39
C TRP A 53 -0.59 6.17 4.08
N ALA A 54 0.42 5.44 3.62
CA ALA A 54 1.13 5.85 2.41
C ALA A 54 0.22 5.85 1.19
N GLY A 55 -0.68 4.88 1.11
CA GLY A 55 -1.62 4.80 -0.01
C GLY A 55 -2.65 5.91 -0.02
N LEU A 56 -2.77 6.69 1.06
CA LEU A 56 -3.74 7.78 1.17
C LEU A 56 -3.08 9.15 1.05
N GLN A 57 -1.79 9.23 0.82
CA GLN A 57 -1.09 10.52 0.80
C GLN A 57 -1.41 11.36 -0.43
N HIS A 58 -2.03 10.78 -1.44
CA HIS A 58 -2.47 11.52 -2.62
C HIS A 58 -3.75 12.32 -2.36
N GLU A 59 -4.43 12.07 -1.24
CA GLU A 59 -5.66 12.77 -0.91
C GLU A 59 -5.39 14.26 -0.73
N LYS A 60 -6.42 15.06 -1.00
CA LYS A 60 -6.28 16.51 -0.90
C LYS A 60 -5.89 16.92 0.52
N ASN A 61 -6.52 16.29 1.51
CA ASN A 61 -6.19 16.50 2.92
C ASN A 61 -5.76 15.18 3.50
N PRO A 62 -4.49 14.79 3.25
CA PRO A 62 -4.06 13.46 3.64
C PRO A 62 -4.05 13.29 5.15
N PRO A 63 -4.44 12.12 5.63
CA PRO A 63 -4.41 11.86 7.07
C PRO A 63 -2.98 11.73 7.56
N THR A 64 -2.80 11.96 8.86
CA THR A 64 -1.53 11.66 9.51
C THR A 64 -1.47 10.18 9.85
N LEU A 65 -0.26 9.70 10.17
CA LEU A 65 -0.10 8.33 10.64
C LEU A 65 -0.97 8.05 11.86
N ALA A 66 -1.02 9.02 12.78
CA ALA A 66 -1.83 8.85 13.99
C ALA A 66 -3.31 8.73 13.67
N GLU A 67 -3.79 9.54 12.72
CA GLU A 67 -5.19 9.48 12.33
C GLU A 67 -5.53 8.14 11.71
N VAL A 68 -4.65 7.63 10.84
CA VAL A 68 -4.88 6.32 10.24
C VAL A 68 -4.92 5.25 11.32
N GLY A 69 -4.04 5.35 12.30
CA GLY A 69 -4.05 4.42 13.42
C GLY A 69 -5.37 4.43 14.15
N GLU A 70 -5.93 5.64 14.38
CA GLU A 70 -7.24 5.74 15.03
C GLU A 70 -8.33 5.09 14.17
N TRP A 71 -8.29 5.33 12.87
CA TRP A 71 -9.29 4.74 11.97
C TRP A 71 -9.23 3.23 11.95
N LEU A 72 -8.05 2.65 12.10
CA LEU A 72 -7.87 1.21 12.02
C LEU A 72 -8.12 0.49 13.35
N THR A 73 -8.12 1.23 14.44
CA THR A 73 -8.25 0.62 15.77
C THR A 73 -9.50 -0.24 15.93
N PRO A 74 -10.70 0.18 15.45
CA PRO A 74 -11.88 -0.69 15.59
C PRO A 74 -11.74 -2.04 14.88
N TYR A 75 -10.88 -2.12 13.87
CA TYR A 75 -10.72 -3.36 13.10
C TYR A 75 -9.80 -4.36 13.78
N LEU A 76 -9.23 -4.01 14.93
CA LEU A 76 -8.52 -5.01 15.72
C LEU A 76 -9.45 -6.14 16.14
N LYS A 77 -10.73 -5.85 16.25
CA LYS A 77 -11.75 -6.84 16.59
C LYS A 77 -12.39 -7.47 15.37
N ASP A 78 -12.00 -7.02 14.17
CA ASP A 78 -12.60 -7.49 12.93
C ASP A 78 -11.47 -7.77 11.93
N GLN A 79 -10.78 -8.87 12.18
CA GLN A 79 -9.61 -9.22 11.39
C GLN A 79 -9.93 -9.48 9.93
N LYS A 80 -11.16 -9.95 9.66
CA LYS A 80 -11.55 -10.16 8.27
C LYS A 80 -11.58 -8.83 7.52
N ARG A 81 -12.21 -7.82 8.13
CA ARG A 81 -12.30 -6.52 7.48
C ARG A 81 -10.93 -5.86 7.40
N LEU A 82 -10.12 -5.98 8.43
CA LEU A 82 -8.76 -5.46 8.37
C LEU A 82 -7.99 -6.08 7.22
N GLY A 83 -8.14 -7.40 7.03
CA GLY A 83 -7.51 -8.09 5.92
C GLY A 83 -7.95 -7.55 4.58
N GLU A 84 -9.24 -7.22 4.46
CA GLU A 84 -9.76 -6.65 3.20
C GLU A 84 -9.14 -5.28 2.93
N ILE A 85 -8.99 -4.47 3.97
CA ILE A 85 -8.36 -3.16 3.82
C ILE A 85 -6.92 -3.31 3.37
N LEU A 86 -6.18 -4.20 4.01
CA LEU A 86 -4.78 -4.43 3.64
C LEU A 86 -4.65 -5.00 2.24
N GLU A 87 -5.59 -5.86 1.86
CA GLU A 87 -5.57 -6.43 0.51
C GLU A 87 -5.83 -5.35 -0.54
N ALA A 88 -6.76 -4.42 -0.27
CA ALA A 88 -7.00 -3.32 -1.19
C ALA A 88 -5.75 -2.46 -1.35
N ALA A 89 -5.05 -2.21 -0.26
CA ALA A 89 -3.81 -1.46 -0.33
C ALA A 89 -2.75 -2.22 -1.13
N ALA A 90 -2.68 -3.54 -0.94
CA ALA A 90 -1.72 -4.36 -1.69
C ALA A 90 -2.04 -4.36 -3.18
N THR A 91 -3.32 -4.38 -3.53
CA THR A 91 -3.72 -4.31 -4.94
C THR A 91 -3.28 -3.00 -5.57
N ALA A 92 -3.49 -1.89 -4.84
CA ALA A 92 -3.07 -0.59 -5.35
C ALA A 92 -1.55 -0.50 -5.47
N TYR A 93 -0.84 -1.07 -4.51
CA TYR A 93 0.61 -1.10 -4.53
C TYR A 93 1.11 -1.87 -5.76
N ALA A 94 0.54 -3.05 -5.99
CA ALA A 94 0.94 -3.88 -7.14
C ALA A 94 0.64 -3.17 -8.47
N ALA A 95 -0.43 -2.39 -8.52
CA ALA A 95 -0.78 -1.67 -9.75
C ALA A 95 0.24 -0.60 -10.12
N ALA A 96 1.02 -0.15 -9.14
CA ALA A 96 2.07 0.83 -9.41
C ALA A 96 3.26 0.21 -10.13
N PHE A 97 3.38 -1.14 -10.13
CA PHE A 97 4.47 -1.87 -10.78
C PHE A 97 3.85 -2.84 -11.78
N PRO A 98 3.45 -2.36 -12.92
CA PRO A 98 2.85 -3.26 -13.92
C PRO A 98 3.84 -4.29 -14.38
N GLU A 99 3.67 -5.36 -14.91
CA GLU A 99 4.44 -6.38 -15.16
C GLU A 99 5.11 -6.68 -16.25
N ASP A 100 5.06 -6.35 -15.93
CA ASP A 100 5.52 -6.74 -16.21
C ASP A 100 6.11 -7.32 -16.22
N GLU A 101 5.94 -7.28 -16.21
CA GLU A 101 6.25 -7.61 -15.94
C GLU A 101 6.73 -8.40 -15.91
N SER A 102 6.72 -8.67 -16.32
CA SER A 102 6.93 -9.28 -16.14
C SER A 102 7.59 -9.92 -16.27
N LYS A 103 7.63 -10.14 -16.79
CA LYS A 103 8.04 -10.41 -16.85
C LYS A 103 8.97 -10.52 -16.58
N ASN A 104 8.96 -10.35 -16.89
CA ASN A 104 9.71 -10.29 -16.43
C ASN A 104 10.36 -10.57 -15.97
N ALA A 105 10.35 -10.84 -16.29
CA ALA A 105 10.77 -10.96 -15.70
C ALA A 105 11.48 -11.44 -15.49
N GLU A 106 11.47 -11.71 -15.95
CA GLU A 106 11.99 -11.91 -15.69
C GLU A 106 12.70 -11.80 -15.41
N ALA A 107 12.72 -11.96 -16.02
CA ALA A 107 13.29 -11.63 -15.73
C ALA A 107 13.94 -11.47 -15.36
N VAL A 108 13.99 -11.74 -15.82
CA VAL A 108 14.48 -11.42 -15.31
C VAL A 108 14.99 -11.59 -14.84
N THR A 109 14.93 -12.04 -15.21
CA THR A 109 15.40 -12.04 -14.70
C THR A 109 15.98 -11.98 -14.36
N VAL A 110 15.94 -12.36 -14.89
CA VAL A 110 16.47 -12.09 -14.47
C VAL A 110 17.13 -11.94 -14.00
N GLY A 111 17.25 -12.44 -14.42
CA GLY A 111 17.83 -12.09 -14.01
C GLY A 111 18.24 -12.20 -13.66
N GLU A 112 18.21 -12.47 -13.97
CA GLU A 112 18.65 -12.41 -13.68
C GLU A 112 18.95 -12.36 -13.43
N SER A 113 18.86 -12.87 -14.08
CA SER A 113 19.22 -12.68 -13.80
C SER A 113 19.54 -12.68 -13.60
N ASN A 114 19.60 -13.13 -14.19
CA ASN A 114 20.00 -12.89 -13.97
C ASN A 114 20.36 -12.79 -13.86
N ALA A 115 20.40 -13.40 -14.27
CA ALA A 115 20.74 -13.07 -14.13
C ALA A 115 21.16 -12.78 -13.97
#